data_d752903827a29c71c8ca737adcd0c18c
#
_entry.id   d752903827a29c71c8ca737adcd0c18c
#
_cell.length_a   1.000
_cell.length_b   1.000
_cell.length_c   1.000
_cell.angle_alpha   90.00
_cell.angle_beta   90.00
_cell.angle_gamma   90.00
#
_symmetry.space_group_name_H-M   'P 1'
#
loop_
_entity.id
_entity.type
_entity.pdbx_description
1 polymer ?
#
loop_
_entity_poly.entity_id
_entity_poly.type
_entity_poly.pdbx_seq_one_letter_code
_entity_poly.pdbx_strand_id
1 'polypeptide(L)'
;RRENADQTPDSLEDLFETLEPLTLLSTEIRRCILSEDEISDDASPNLRRIRRSIKSCEEKIHSQLISLVNGSYRTYLQDAVITMRDGRYCIPIKSEYKGQVPGMVHDQSSTGSTFFVEPMAVVKLNNDIRELEIEEAKEIEVILSTLSAQADLHRDEIRYDLENMVELDFIFARAALAMEQNANEPIFNTEGKIHLRKARHPLINAKKVVPIDLSLGEDFDLLIVTGPNTGGKTVSLKTVGLLT
;
A
#
# COMPACT_ATOMS: atom_id res chain seq x y z
N ARG A 1 -7.32 -22.27 16.57
CA ARG A 1 -7.75 -22.07 17.96
C ARG A 1 -8.96 -22.93 18.39
N ARG A 2 -9.78 -23.42 17.47
CA ARG A 2 -10.99 -24.22 17.78
C ARG A 2 -10.80 -25.74 17.84
N GLU A 3 -9.59 -26.24 17.77
CA GLU A 3 -9.34 -27.69 17.82
C GLU A 3 -9.33 -28.31 19.23
N ASN A 4 -9.39 -27.48 20.29
CA ASN A 4 -9.45 -27.93 21.69
C ASN A 4 -10.69 -27.39 22.39
N ALA A 5 -11.81 -28.08 22.22
CA ALA A 5 -13.12 -27.73 22.79
C ALA A 5 -13.25 -27.86 24.33
N ASP A 6 -12.17 -28.20 25.03
CA ASP A 6 -12.18 -28.43 26.48
C ASP A 6 -11.46 -27.34 27.31
N GLN A 7 -11.17 -26.16 26.71
CA GLN A 7 -10.51 -25.10 27.45
C GLN A 7 -11.54 -24.14 28.06
N THR A 8 -11.34 -23.82 29.31
CA THR A 8 -12.02 -22.69 29.99
C THR A 8 -11.88 -21.42 29.13
N PRO A 9 -12.95 -20.60 29.01
CA PRO A 9 -12.88 -19.33 28.27
C PRO A 9 -11.69 -18.53 28.75
N ASP A 10 -10.84 -18.11 27.82
CA ASP A 10 -9.72 -17.23 28.16
C ASP A 10 -10.17 -15.76 28.09
N SER A 11 -9.44 -14.89 28.77
CA SER A 11 -9.75 -13.45 28.87
C SER A 11 -9.74 -12.71 27.51
N LEU A 12 -9.31 -13.36 26.42
CA LEU A 12 -9.25 -12.80 25.08
C LEU A 12 -10.38 -13.31 24.18
N GLU A 13 -11.20 -14.25 24.65
CA GLU A 13 -12.21 -14.90 23.84
C GLU A 13 -13.23 -13.88 23.31
N ASP A 14 -13.69 -12.97 24.15
CA ASP A 14 -14.63 -11.91 23.78
C ASP A 14 -14.07 -11.02 22.65
N LEU A 15 -12.78 -10.66 22.71
CA LEU A 15 -12.13 -9.84 21.65
C LEU A 15 -12.03 -10.59 20.31
N PHE A 16 -11.84 -11.91 20.34
CA PHE A 16 -11.79 -12.71 19.12
C PHE A 16 -13.18 -13.01 18.56
N GLU A 17 -14.18 -13.22 19.40
CA GLU A 17 -15.55 -13.53 18.97
C GLU A 17 -16.26 -12.34 18.36
N THR A 18 -15.90 -11.13 18.76
CA THR A 18 -16.44 -9.88 18.21
C THR A 18 -15.86 -9.48 16.87
N LEU A 19 -14.77 -10.14 16.42
CA LEU A 19 -14.20 -9.86 15.09
C LEU A 19 -15.10 -10.43 13.98
N GLU A 20 -15.56 -9.58 13.09
CA GLU A 20 -16.38 -9.93 11.94
C GLU A 20 -15.55 -9.94 10.65
N PRO A 21 -15.13 -11.11 10.14
CA PRO A 21 -14.41 -11.16 8.87
C PRO A 21 -15.35 -10.83 7.72
N LEU A 22 -15.29 -9.64 7.19
CA LEU A 22 -16.07 -9.17 6.04
C LEU A 22 -15.61 -9.84 4.74
N THR A 23 -15.71 -11.17 4.67
CA THR A 23 -15.15 -12.00 3.61
C THR A 23 -15.70 -11.65 2.24
N LEU A 24 -17.01 -11.36 2.14
CA LEU A 24 -17.63 -11.00 0.87
C LEU A 24 -17.10 -9.67 0.34
N LEU A 25 -17.04 -8.65 1.20
CA LEU A 25 -16.48 -7.34 0.86
C LEU A 25 -15.01 -7.45 0.46
N SER A 26 -14.21 -8.15 1.26
CA SER A 26 -12.78 -8.38 0.99
C SER A 26 -12.55 -9.10 -0.34
N THR A 27 -13.37 -10.11 -0.65
CA THR A 27 -13.29 -10.86 -1.91
C THR A 27 -13.65 -9.97 -3.10
N GLU A 28 -14.70 -9.16 -2.96
CA GLU A 28 -15.13 -8.25 -4.01
C GLU A 28 -14.11 -7.16 -4.29
N ILE A 29 -13.52 -6.56 -3.25
CA ILE A 29 -12.44 -5.58 -3.41
C ILE A 29 -11.25 -6.20 -4.15
N ARG A 30 -10.80 -7.40 -3.74
CA ARG A 30 -9.67 -8.10 -4.37
C ARG A 30 -9.96 -8.54 -5.81
N ARG A 31 -11.22 -8.81 -6.13
CA ARG A 31 -11.65 -9.10 -7.51
C ARG A 31 -11.52 -7.88 -8.41
N CYS A 32 -11.83 -6.69 -7.88
CA CYS A 32 -11.89 -5.46 -8.64
C CYS A 32 -10.55 -4.72 -8.67
N ILE A 33 -9.80 -4.71 -7.56
CA ILE A 33 -8.56 -3.95 -7.40
C ILE A 33 -7.39 -4.92 -7.32
N LEU A 34 -6.47 -4.84 -8.30
CA LEU A 34 -5.28 -5.68 -8.37
C LEU A 34 -4.07 -5.03 -7.67
N SER A 35 -3.95 -3.72 -7.78
CA SER A 35 -2.91 -2.90 -7.14
C SER A 35 -3.38 -1.46 -6.94
N GLU A 36 -2.51 -0.59 -6.39
CA GLU A 36 -2.81 0.84 -6.21
C GLU A 36 -3.21 1.54 -7.52
N ASP A 37 -2.63 1.13 -8.65
CA ASP A 37 -2.82 1.76 -9.95
C ASP A 37 -3.62 0.88 -10.93
N GLU A 38 -4.09 -0.30 -10.52
CA GLU A 38 -4.65 -1.27 -11.46
C GLU A 38 -6.02 -1.81 -11.04
N ILE A 39 -7.02 -1.53 -11.86
CA ILE A 39 -8.37 -2.11 -11.77
C ILE A 39 -8.47 -3.29 -12.74
N SER A 40 -8.98 -4.42 -12.23
CA SER A 40 -9.16 -5.65 -13.00
C SER A 40 -10.17 -5.47 -14.15
N ASP A 41 -9.91 -6.11 -15.29
CA ASP A 41 -10.90 -6.25 -16.36
C ASP A 41 -12.18 -6.95 -15.90
N ASP A 42 -12.07 -7.79 -14.86
CA ASP A 42 -13.19 -8.52 -14.28
C ASP A 42 -13.99 -7.69 -13.27
N ALA A 43 -13.57 -6.44 -13.00
CA ALA A 43 -14.30 -5.55 -12.11
C ALA A 43 -15.70 -5.22 -12.65
N SER A 44 -15.83 -5.02 -13.96
CA SER A 44 -17.15 -4.93 -14.60
C SER A 44 -17.16 -5.47 -16.03
N PRO A 45 -18.30 -5.99 -16.52
CA PRO A 45 -18.43 -6.38 -17.93
C PRO A 45 -18.23 -5.20 -18.88
N ASN A 46 -18.59 -3.98 -18.47
CA ASN A 46 -18.47 -2.78 -19.26
C ASN A 46 -17.00 -2.35 -19.40
N LEU A 47 -16.23 -2.37 -18.30
CA LEU A 47 -14.79 -2.08 -18.33
C LEU A 47 -14.06 -3.03 -19.28
N ARG A 48 -14.36 -4.32 -19.17
CA ARG A 48 -13.79 -5.34 -20.08
C ARG A 48 -14.13 -5.07 -21.54
N ARG A 49 -15.38 -4.67 -21.84
CA ARG A 49 -15.81 -4.30 -23.19
C ARG A 49 -15.03 -3.09 -23.72
N ILE A 50 -14.91 -2.04 -22.91
CA ILE A 50 -14.21 -0.81 -23.27
C ILE A 50 -12.74 -1.11 -23.58
N ARG A 51 -12.02 -1.79 -22.71
CA ARG A 51 -10.60 -2.15 -22.90
C ARG A 51 -10.36 -3.03 -24.12
N ARG A 52 -11.26 -3.99 -24.39
CA ARG A 52 -11.22 -4.77 -25.65
C ARG A 52 -11.43 -3.91 -26.89
N SER A 53 -12.29 -2.90 -26.80
CA SER A 53 -12.54 -1.98 -27.90
C SER A 53 -11.32 -1.09 -28.16
N ILE A 54 -10.66 -0.58 -27.11
CA ILE A 54 -9.41 0.17 -27.21
C ILE A 54 -8.36 -0.67 -27.94
N LYS A 55 -8.11 -1.89 -27.44
CA LYS A 55 -7.15 -2.82 -28.04
C LYS A 55 -7.44 -3.11 -29.50
N SER A 56 -8.71 -3.30 -29.85
CA SER A 56 -9.12 -3.52 -31.27
C SER A 56 -8.87 -2.29 -32.13
N CYS A 57 -9.07 -1.07 -31.62
CA CYS A 57 -8.74 0.16 -32.33
C CYS A 57 -7.24 0.31 -32.53
N GLU A 58 -6.44 0.03 -31.50
CA GLU A 58 -4.98 0.04 -31.57
C GLU A 58 -4.45 -0.94 -32.63
N GLU A 59 -4.93 -2.17 -32.63
CA GLU A 59 -4.55 -3.19 -33.62
C GLU A 59 -4.87 -2.73 -35.07
N LYS A 60 -6.04 -2.09 -35.26
CA LYS A 60 -6.42 -1.52 -36.58
C LYS A 60 -5.52 -0.37 -36.98
N ILE A 61 -5.20 0.55 -36.07
CA ILE A 61 -4.28 1.66 -36.29
C ILE A 61 -2.91 1.13 -36.69
N HIS A 62 -2.36 0.20 -35.92
CA HIS A 62 -1.07 -0.42 -36.25
C HIS A 62 -1.05 -1.06 -37.61
N SER A 63 -2.08 -1.82 -37.96
CA SER A 63 -2.20 -2.46 -39.28
C SER A 63 -2.24 -1.42 -40.41
N GLN A 64 -3.03 -0.36 -40.26
CA GLN A 64 -3.12 0.71 -41.27
C GLN A 64 -1.81 1.48 -41.40
N LEU A 65 -1.19 1.87 -40.27
CA LEU A 65 0.07 2.62 -40.30
C LEU A 65 1.22 1.79 -40.83
N ILE A 66 1.32 0.49 -40.53
CA ILE A 66 2.32 -0.41 -41.10
C ILE A 66 2.17 -0.46 -42.66
N SER A 67 0.94 -0.54 -43.16
CA SER A 67 0.66 -0.51 -44.59
C SER A 67 1.11 0.80 -45.23
N LEU A 68 0.87 1.94 -44.59
CA LEU A 68 1.29 3.26 -45.08
C LEU A 68 2.81 3.46 -45.02
N VAL A 69 3.44 3.05 -43.91
CA VAL A 69 4.89 3.17 -43.66
C VAL A 69 5.71 2.32 -44.66
N ASN A 70 5.23 1.11 -44.97
CA ASN A 70 5.92 0.20 -45.90
C ASN A 70 5.51 0.42 -47.35
N GLY A 71 4.43 1.16 -47.59
CA GLY A 71 3.85 1.41 -48.91
C GLY A 71 4.06 2.83 -49.41
N SER A 72 2.94 3.54 -49.58
CA SER A 72 2.88 4.82 -50.30
C SER A 72 3.67 5.98 -49.68
N TYR A 73 3.91 5.94 -48.34
CA TYR A 73 4.58 7.04 -47.64
C TYR A 73 6.06 6.78 -47.34
N ARG A 74 6.59 5.60 -47.67
CA ARG A 74 7.95 5.19 -47.31
C ARG A 74 9.03 6.22 -47.66
N THR A 75 8.95 6.86 -48.82
CA THR A 75 9.92 7.86 -49.27
C THR A 75 9.83 9.19 -48.51
N TYR A 76 8.67 9.48 -47.93
CA TYR A 76 8.41 10.73 -47.21
C TYR A 76 8.80 10.66 -45.74
N LEU A 77 8.98 9.43 -45.22
CA LEU A 77 9.31 9.21 -43.80
C LEU A 77 10.75 9.59 -43.48
N GLN A 78 10.96 10.19 -42.31
CA GLN A 78 12.28 10.32 -41.69
C GLN A 78 12.81 8.96 -41.28
N ASP A 79 11.96 8.20 -40.56
CA ASP A 79 12.18 6.85 -40.11
C ASP A 79 10.91 6.01 -40.32
N ALA A 80 11.07 4.72 -40.64
CA ALA A 80 9.93 3.80 -40.83
C ALA A 80 9.39 3.28 -39.52
N VAL A 81 8.97 4.18 -38.62
CA VAL A 81 8.47 3.87 -37.26
C VAL A 81 7.10 4.50 -37.05
N ILE A 82 6.31 3.86 -36.17
CA ILE A 82 5.08 4.42 -35.65
C ILE A 82 5.43 5.03 -34.27
N THR A 83 5.00 6.25 -34.02
CA THR A 83 5.26 6.98 -32.80
C THR A 83 3.95 7.46 -32.18
N MET A 84 3.98 7.81 -30.90
CA MET A 84 2.86 8.45 -30.23
C MET A 84 3.22 9.89 -29.86
N ARG A 85 2.31 10.84 -30.15
CA ARG A 85 2.41 12.25 -29.77
C ARG A 85 1.04 12.70 -29.27
N ASP A 86 1.03 13.31 -28.08
CA ASP A 86 -0.19 13.77 -27.41
C ASP A 86 -1.30 12.71 -27.33
N GLY A 87 -0.90 11.44 -27.08
CA GLY A 87 -1.84 10.31 -27.01
C GLY A 87 -2.37 9.87 -28.40
N ARG A 88 -1.73 10.27 -29.51
CA ARG A 88 -2.15 9.91 -30.86
C ARG A 88 -1.05 9.18 -31.63
N TYR A 89 -1.44 8.18 -32.37
CA TYR A 89 -0.54 7.45 -33.25
C TYR A 89 -0.19 8.28 -34.48
N CYS A 90 1.10 8.54 -34.65
CA CYS A 90 1.68 9.40 -35.69
C CYS A 90 2.81 8.69 -36.43
N ILE A 91 3.16 9.21 -37.61
CA ILE A 91 4.35 8.83 -38.39
C ILE A 91 5.27 10.03 -38.57
N PRO A 92 6.63 9.85 -38.51
CA PRO A 92 7.58 10.95 -38.68
C PRO A 92 7.82 11.24 -40.18
N ILE A 93 7.40 12.41 -40.64
CA ILE A 93 7.54 12.88 -42.02
C ILE A 93 8.68 13.90 -42.09
N LYS A 94 9.55 13.78 -43.10
CA LYS A 94 10.55 14.81 -43.39
C LYS A 94 9.89 16.15 -43.73
N SER A 95 10.48 17.25 -43.27
CA SER A 95 9.88 18.59 -43.42
C SER A 95 9.55 18.96 -44.87
N GLU A 96 10.35 18.50 -45.84
CA GLU A 96 10.15 18.74 -47.27
C GLU A 96 8.90 18.06 -47.83
N TYR A 97 8.40 17.01 -47.19
CA TYR A 97 7.22 16.24 -47.62
C TYR A 97 5.98 16.47 -46.77
N LYS A 98 5.97 17.47 -45.87
CA LYS A 98 4.84 17.78 -44.96
C LYS A 98 3.49 17.86 -45.71
N GLY A 99 3.47 18.43 -46.94
CA GLY A 99 2.23 18.58 -47.72
C GLY A 99 1.83 17.35 -48.53
N GLN A 100 2.64 16.29 -48.58
CA GLN A 100 2.39 15.09 -49.39
C GLN A 100 1.60 14.01 -48.63
N VAL A 101 1.53 14.11 -47.29
CA VAL A 101 0.80 13.17 -46.44
C VAL A 101 -0.44 13.86 -45.88
N PRO A 102 -1.65 13.50 -46.35
CA PRO A 102 -2.88 14.02 -45.77
C PRO A 102 -3.02 13.61 -44.32
N GLY A 103 -3.08 14.58 -43.39
CA GLY A 103 -3.16 14.30 -41.99
C GLY A 103 -3.03 15.56 -41.11
N MET A 104 -3.00 15.37 -39.83
CA MET A 104 -2.85 16.41 -38.82
C MET A 104 -1.43 16.37 -38.22
N VAL A 105 -0.78 17.52 -38.13
CA VAL A 105 0.53 17.66 -37.48
C VAL A 105 0.29 17.86 -35.98
N HIS A 106 0.85 16.98 -35.17
CA HIS A 106 0.76 17.07 -33.71
C HIS A 106 2.04 17.58 -33.07
N ASP A 107 3.20 17.33 -33.68
CA ASP A 107 4.48 17.74 -33.13
C ASP A 107 5.53 17.97 -34.22
N GLN A 108 6.64 18.61 -33.84
CA GLN A 108 7.79 18.85 -34.71
C GLN A 108 9.08 18.57 -33.90
N SER A 109 10.09 17.98 -34.58
CA SER A 109 11.40 17.79 -33.95
C SER A 109 12.04 19.13 -33.57
N SER A 110 12.89 19.15 -32.55
CA SER A 110 13.60 20.35 -32.09
C SER A 110 14.44 21.03 -33.18
N THR A 111 14.90 20.26 -34.15
CA THR A 111 15.65 20.75 -35.35
C THR A 111 14.75 21.25 -36.46
N GLY A 112 13.45 21.04 -36.37
CA GLY A 112 12.49 21.40 -37.41
C GLY A 112 12.52 20.48 -38.65
N SER A 113 13.36 19.45 -38.66
CA SER A 113 13.54 18.54 -39.81
C SER A 113 12.48 17.47 -39.96
N THR A 114 11.69 17.22 -38.93
CA THR A 114 10.68 16.14 -38.91
C THR A 114 9.38 16.65 -38.34
N PHE A 115 8.26 16.34 -38.99
CA PHE A 115 6.91 16.55 -38.47
C PHE A 115 6.30 15.20 -38.09
N PHE A 116 5.65 15.17 -36.94
CA PHE A 116 4.89 14.01 -36.51
C PHE A 116 3.44 14.18 -36.94
N VAL A 117 3.06 13.39 -37.93
CA VAL A 117 1.78 13.53 -38.64
C VAL A 117 0.89 12.34 -38.26
N GLU A 118 -0.33 12.63 -37.82
CA GLU A 118 -1.43 11.67 -37.72
C GLU A 118 -2.07 11.57 -39.13
N PRO A 119 -1.91 10.45 -39.88
CA PRO A 119 -2.52 10.29 -41.17
C PRO A 119 -4.06 10.31 -41.09
N MET A 120 -4.71 10.90 -42.05
CA MET A 120 -6.17 11.01 -42.15
C MET A 120 -6.85 9.63 -41.99
N ALA A 121 -6.20 8.58 -42.50
CA ALA A 121 -6.71 7.21 -42.39
C ALA A 121 -6.94 6.72 -40.96
N VAL A 122 -6.18 7.22 -39.99
CA VAL A 122 -6.27 6.76 -38.60
C VAL A 122 -6.90 7.79 -37.65
N VAL A 123 -7.21 9.01 -38.11
CA VAL A 123 -7.79 10.08 -37.27
C VAL A 123 -9.05 9.63 -36.56
N LYS A 124 -9.95 8.93 -37.26
CA LYS A 124 -11.18 8.42 -36.65
C LYS A 124 -10.88 7.41 -35.54
N LEU A 125 -9.98 6.45 -35.75
CA LEU A 125 -9.62 5.44 -34.80
C LEU A 125 -8.93 6.04 -33.56
N ASN A 126 -8.07 7.04 -33.74
CA ASN A 126 -7.46 7.78 -32.63
C ASN A 126 -8.52 8.55 -31.81
N ASN A 127 -9.55 9.11 -32.47
CA ASN A 127 -10.66 9.74 -31.76
C ASN A 127 -11.50 8.71 -30.99
N ASP A 128 -11.80 7.57 -31.61
CA ASP A 128 -12.53 6.48 -30.98
C ASP A 128 -11.78 5.98 -29.72
N ILE A 129 -10.45 5.86 -29.76
CA ILE A 129 -9.64 5.52 -28.59
C ILE A 129 -9.81 6.58 -27.50
N ARG A 130 -9.72 7.85 -27.84
CA ARG A 130 -9.85 8.94 -26.86
C ARG A 130 -11.22 8.97 -26.18
N GLU A 131 -12.28 8.70 -26.93
CA GLU A 131 -13.63 8.57 -26.37
C GLU A 131 -13.72 7.37 -25.43
N LEU A 132 -13.14 6.23 -25.82
CA LEU A 132 -13.11 5.02 -25.00
C LEU A 132 -12.28 5.19 -23.73
N GLU A 133 -11.16 5.92 -23.76
CA GLU A 133 -10.37 6.26 -22.55
C GLU A 133 -11.18 7.08 -21.55
N ILE A 134 -11.99 8.03 -22.06
CA ILE A 134 -12.91 8.82 -21.21
C ILE A 134 -14.01 7.94 -20.63
N GLU A 135 -14.55 7.00 -21.41
CA GLU A 135 -15.52 6.01 -20.93
C GLU A 135 -14.91 5.09 -19.86
N GLU A 136 -13.66 4.65 -20.09
CA GLU A 136 -12.90 3.84 -19.13
C GLU A 136 -12.74 4.54 -17.78
N ALA A 137 -12.28 5.80 -17.80
CA ALA A 137 -12.10 6.58 -16.58
C ALA A 137 -13.43 6.74 -15.80
N LYS A 138 -14.54 6.98 -16.50
CA LYS A 138 -15.85 7.07 -15.87
C LYS A 138 -16.31 5.73 -15.28
N GLU A 139 -16.08 4.63 -15.98
CA GLU A 139 -16.44 3.30 -15.50
C GLU A 139 -15.63 2.92 -14.26
N ILE A 140 -14.34 3.24 -14.23
CA ILE A 140 -13.47 3.06 -13.05
C ILE A 140 -14.02 3.86 -11.86
N GLU A 141 -14.43 5.11 -12.07
CA GLU A 141 -15.05 5.92 -11.01
C GLU A 141 -16.33 5.28 -10.46
N VAL A 142 -17.17 4.71 -11.32
CA VAL A 142 -18.39 3.98 -10.92
C VAL A 142 -18.03 2.75 -10.09
N ILE A 143 -17.03 1.95 -10.51
CA ILE A 143 -16.58 0.77 -9.78
C ILE A 143 -16.08 1.18 -8.38
N LEU A 144 -15.19 2.17 -8.30
CA LEU A 144 -14.61 2.62 -7.04
C LEU A 144 -15.67 3.22 -6.10
N SER A 145 -16.61 4.01 -6.64
CA SER A 145 -17.70 4.56 -5.83
C SER A 145 -18.63 3.47 -5.29
N THR A 146 -18.88 2.43 -6.07
CA THR A 146 -19.68 1.27 -5.65
C THR A 146 -19.00 0.50 -4.53
N LEU A 147 -17.70 0.21 -4.67
CA LEU A 147 -16.92 -0.45 -3.61
C LEU A 147 -16.85 0.39 -2.34
N SER A 148 -16.67 1.71 -2.49
CA SER A 148 -16.66 2.64 -1.36
C SER A 148 -18.01 2.66 -0.63
N ALA A 149 -19.12 2.65 -1.37
CA ALA A 149 -20.45 2.58 -0.78
C ALA A 149 -20.69 1.25 -0.05
N GLN A 150 -20.20 0.13 -0.60
CA GLN A 150 -20.27 -1.17 0.07
C GLN A 150 -19.42 -1.20 1.35
N ALA A 151 -18.22 -0.62 1.33
CA ALA A 151 -17.39 -0.50 2.52
C ALA A 151 -18.04 0.40 3.58
N ASP A 152 -18.72 1.47 3.17
CA ASP A 152 -19.42 2.38 4.07
C ASP A 152 -20.59 1.72 4.80
N LEU A 153 -21.27 0.75 4.18
CA LEU A 153 -22.30 -0.04 4.84
C LEU A 153 -21.78 -0.86 6.03
N HIS A 154 -20.48 -1.17 6.03
CA HIS A 154 -19.80 -1.94 7.06
C HIS A 154 -18.83 -1.08 7.89
N ARG A 155 -19.06 0.25 7.94
CA ARG A 155 -18.16 1.20 8.60
C ARG A 155 -17.99 0.89 10.09
N ASP A 156 -19.06 0.56 10.76
CA ASP A 156 -19.04 0.34 12.21
C ASP A 156 -18.35 -0.97 12.54
N GLU A 157 -18.63 -2.04 11.79
CA GLU A 157 -17.94 -3.33 11.92
C GLU A 157 -16.44 -3.18 11.67
N ILE A 158 -16.04 -2.49 10.61
CA ILE A 158 -14.62 -2.23 10.29
C ILE A 158 -13.94 -1.45 11.43
N ARG A 159 -14.63 -0.46 12.01
CA ARG A 159 -14.09 0.32 13.13
C ARG A 159 -13.91 -0.55 14.37
N TYR A 160 -14.91 -1.34 14.74
CA TYR A 160 -14.83 -2.25 15.88
C TYR A 160 -13.74 -3.30 15.70
N ASP A 161 -13.64 -3.88 14.54
CA ASP A 161 -12.57 -4.83 14.21
C ASP A 161 -11.19 -4.19 14.36
N LEU A 162 -11.02 -2.96 13.88
CA LEU A 162 -9.76 -2.23 14.03
C LEU A 162 -9.42 -1.98 15.51
N GLU A 163 -10.39 -1.51 16.30
CA GLU A 163 -10.20 -1.26 17.73
C GLU A 163 -9.82 -2.56 18.47
N ASN A 164 -10.52 -3.65 18.21
CA ASN A 164 -10.22 -4.96 18.80
C ASN A 164 -8.87 -5.53 18.35
N MET A 165 -8.52 -5.37 17.08
CA MET A 165 -7.20 -5.79 16.58
C MET A 165 -6.06 -4.98 17.19
N VAL A 166 -6.22 -3.68 17.39
CA VAL A 166 -5.23 -2.82 18.07
C VAL A 166 -5.06 -3.26 19.53
N GLU A 167 -6.15 -3.55 20.24
CA GLU A 167 -6.08 -4.04 21.61
C GLU A 167 -5.39 -5.39 21.69
N LEU A 168 -5.75 -6.34 20.81
CA LEU A 168 -5.11 -7.66 20.73
C LEU A 168 -3.62 -7.53 20.41
N ASP A 169 -3.24 -6.69 19.43
CA ASP A 169 -1.83 -6.45 19.08
C ASP A 169 -1.04 -5.93 20.28
N PHE A 170 -1.60 -4.97 21.01
CA PHE A 170 -0.97 -4.42 22.22
C PHE A 170 -0.82 -5.46 23.33
N ILE A 171 -1.85 -6.31 23.56
CA ILE A 171 -1.78 -7.40 24.52
C ILE A 171 -0.69 -8.40 24.15
N PHE A 172 -0.62 -8.81 22.87
CA PHE A 172 0.40 -9.75 22.40
C PHE A 172 1.81 -9.14 22.41
N ALA A 173 1.95 -7.85 22.09
CA ALA A 173 3.23 -7.16 22.19
C ALA A 173 3.76 -7.13 23.64
N ARG A 174 2.89 -6.81 24.62
CA ARG A 174 3.24 -6.87 26.05
C ARG A 174 3.59 -8.29 26.51
N ALA A 175 2.81 -9.27 26.06
CA ALA A 175 3.07 -10.66 26.40
C ALA A 175 4.42 -11.15 25.82
N ALA A 176 4.70 -10.80 24.56
CA ALA A 176 5.98 -11.12 23.92
C ALA A 176 7.16 -10.50 24.65
N LEU A 177 7.05 -9.22 25.04
CA LEU A 177 8.07 -8.52 25.82
C LEU A 177 8.27 -9.16 27.20
N ALA A 178 7.18 -9.50 27.89
CA ALA A 178 7.26 -10.18 29.19
C ALA A 178 7.96 -11.54 29.09
N MET A 179 7.67 -12.30 28.03
CA MET A 179 8.34 -13.58 27.76
C MET A 179 9.84 -13.40 27.48
N GLU A 180 10.19 -12.42 26.65
CA GLU A 180 11.58 -12.10 26.31
C GLU A 180 12.39 -11.71 27.57
N GLN A 181 11.81 -10.91 28.43
CA GLN A 181 12.45 -10.43 29.67
C GLN A 181 12.31 -11.40 30.83
N ASN A 182 11.57 -12.49 30.69
CA ASN A 182 11.17 -13.37 31.81
C ASN A 182 10.59 -12.56 32.96
N ALA A 183 9.69 -11.64 32.65
CA ALA A 183 9.08 -10.68 33.56
C ALA A 183 7.83 -11.26 34.20
N ASN A 184 7.50 -10.71 35.38
CA ASN A 184 6.24 -10.96 36.06
C ASN A 184 5.35 -9.71 35.96
N GLU A 185 4.06 -9.88 36.20
CA GLU A 185 3.12 -8.78 36.30
C GLU A 185 3.50 -7.82 37.42
N PRO A 186 3.65 -6.50 37.15
CA PRO A 186 3.95 -5.51 38.16
C PRO A 186 2.70 -5.16 38.97
N ILE A 187 2.91 -4.91 40.28
CA ILE A 187 1.87 -4.39 41.16
C ILE A 187 2.09 -2.89 41.28
N PHE A 188 1.16 -2.10 40.76
CA PHE A 188 1.21 -0.64 40.86
C PHE A 188 0.63 -0.16 42.21
N ASN A 189 1.21 0.93 42.74
CA ASN A 189 0.71 1.62 43.91
C ASN A 189 0.76 3.14 43.73
N THR A 190 -0.01 3.86 44.55
CA THR A 190 -0.06 5.32 44.64
C THR A 190 0.64 5.88 45.87
N GLU A 191 1.30 5.02 46.63
CA GLU A 191 1.91 5.36 47.90
C GLU A 191 3.38 5.80 47.79
N GLY A 192 3.91 5.84 46.57
CA GLY A 192 5.32 6.19 46.30
C GLY A 192 6.30 5.08 46.69
N LYS A 193 5.83 3.85 46.86
CA LYS A 193 6.67 2.71 47.26
C LYS A 193 7.24 2.03 46.03
N ILE A 194 8.54 1.80 46.01
CA ILE A 194 9.25 1.01 45.00
C ILE A 194 9.80 -0.24 45.67
N HIS A 195 9.43 -1.41 45.15
CA HIS A 195 9.94 -2.69 45.62
C HIS A 195 10.30 -3.57 44.42
N LEU A 196 11.55 -3.62 44.08
CA LEU A 196 12.09 -4.39 42.93
C LEU A 196 12.84 -5.62 43.45
N ARG A 197 12.43 -6.81 43.00
CA ARG A 197 13.08 -8.08 43.35
C ARG A 197 13.71 -8.70 42.11
N LYS A 198 15.03 -8.96 42.19
CA LYS A 198 15.83 -9.52 41.11
C LYS A 198 15.61 -8.79 39.78
N ALA A 199 15.44 -7.46 39.89
CA ALA A 199 15.22 -6.60 38.74
C ALA A 199 16.43 -6.61 37.79
N ARG A 200 16.18 -6.73 36.49
CA ARG A 200 17.19 -6.73 35.45
C ARG A 200 16.98 -5.56 34.51
N HIS A 201 18.07 -4.92 34.14
CA HIS A 201 18.01 -3.84 33.17
C HIS A 201 17.54 -4.41 31.79
N PRO A 202 16.40 -3.97 31.23
CA PRO A 202 15.77 -4.62 30.08
C PRO A 202 16.61 -4.55 28.80
N LEU A 203 17.47 -3.55 28.67
CA LEU A 203 18.31 -3.35 27.48
C LEU A 203 19.72 -3.99 27.61
N ILE A 204 19.99 -4.73 28.67
CA ILE A 204 21.25 -5.48 28.82
C ILE A 204 20.98 -6.95 28.54
N ASN A 205 21.88 -7.57 27.77
CA ASN A 205 21.78 -8.98 27.44
C ASN A 205 21.52 -9.83 28.68
N ALA A 206 20.51 -10.67 28.66
CA ALA A 206 20.05 -11.50 29.79
C ALA A 206 21.13 -12.39 30.42
N LYS A 207 22.16 -12.78 29.64
CA LYS A 207 23.31 -13.57 30.14
C LYS A 207 24.35 -12.73 30.89
N LYS A 208 24.34 -11.40 30.71
CA LYS A 208 25.34 -10.48 31.28
C LYS A 208 24.77 -9.58 32.37
N VAL A 209 23.43 -9.41 32.39
CA VAL A 209 22.78 -8.53 33.35
C VAL A 209 22.86 -9.11 34.75
N VAL A 210 23.25 -8.31 35.71
CA VAL A 210 23.24 -8.68 37.16
C VAL A 210 21.93 -8.19 37.74
N PRO A 211 21.11 -9.08 38.33
CA PRO A 211 19.86 -8.68 38.98
C PRO A 211 20.13 -7.89 40.25
N ILE A 212 19.27 -6.92 40.55
CA ILE A 212 19.33 -6.12 41.76
C ILE A 212 18.05 -6.23 42.53
N ASP A 213 18.15 -6.16 43.86
CA ASP A 213 17.03 -5.98 44.78
C ASP A 213 17.10 -4.53 45.32
N LEU A 214 15.95 -3.84 45.33
CA LEU A 214 15.86 -2.46 45.77
C LEU A 214 14.50 -2.16 46.36
N SER A 215 14.48 -1.50 47.53
CA SER A 215 13.26 -0.94 48.12
C SER A 215 13.45 0.53 48.45
N LEU A 216 12.38 1.32 48.33
CA LEU A 216 12.33 2.74 48.65
C LEU A 216 10.90 3.13 48.96
N GLY A 217 10.68 4.03 49.91
CA GLY A 217 9.36 4.53 50.28
C GLY A 217 8.62 3.68 51.36
N GLU A 218 9.27 2.65 51.95
CA GLU A 218 8.74 1.88 53.07
C GLU A 218 9.41 2.28 54.36
N ASP A 219 10.70 1.90 54.55
CA ASP A 219 11.46 2.16 55.75
C ASP A 219 12.28 3.46 55.66
N PHE A 220 12.53 3.94 54.43
CA PHE A 220 13.30 5.15 54.14
C PHE A 220 12.88 5.76 52.79
N ASP A 221 12.98 7.08 52.71
CA ASP A 221 12.61 7.86 51.53
C ASP A 221 13.82 8.30 50.68
N LEU A 222 15.02 7.98 51.16
CA LEU A 222 16.26 8.36 50.49
C LEU A 222 17.27 7.20 50.49
N LEU A 223 17.69 6.81 49.28
CA LEU A 223 18.73 5.81 49.09
C LEU A 223 19.97 6.45 48.43
N ILE A 224 21.10 6.43 49.15
CA ILE A 224 22.37 6.93 48.64
C ILE A 224 23.25 5.76 48.24
N VAL A 225 23.59 5.71 46.91
CA VAL A 225 24.45 4.67 46.37
C VAL A 225 25.84 5.24 46.10
N THR A 226 26.85 4.74 46.84
CA THR A 226 28.25 5.15 46.74
C THR A 226 29.14 4.04 46.20
N GLY A 227 30.31 4.36 45.70
CA GLY A 227 31.28 3.38 45.21
C GLY A 227 32.00 3.83 43.91
N PRO A 228 32.91 3.00 43.37
CA PRO A 228 33.65 3.31 42.15
C PRO A 228 32.73 3.37 40.91
N ASN A 229 33.16 4.08 39.87
CA ASN A 229 32.33 4.23 38.66
C ASN A 229 32.08 2.91 37.89
N THR A 230 32.93 1.92 38.12
CA THR A 230 32.80 0.56 37.56
C THR A 230 31.85 -0.33 38.32
N GLY A 231 31.31 0.10 39.45
CA GLY A 231 30.48 -0.69 40.40
C GLY A 231 28.98 -0.79 40.01
N GLY A 232 28.59 -0.37 38.78
CA GLY A 232 27.20 -0.52 38.35
C GLY A 232 26.20 0.53 38.83
N LYS A 233 26.62 1.60 39.53
CA LYS A 233 25.75 2.67 40.07
C LYS A 233 24.77 3.22 39.03
N THR A 234 25.31 3.61 37.85
CA THR A 234 24.53 4.19 36.75
C THR A 234 23.52 3.17 36.17
N VAL A 235 23.92 1.90 36.11
CA VAL A 235 23.03 0.84 35.60
C VAL A 235 21.91 0.61 36.60
N SER A 236 22.19 0.56 37.90
CA SER A 236 21.16 0.41 38.91
C SER A 236 20.14 1.55 38.91
N LEU A 237 20.62 2.82 38.81
CA LEU A 237 19.74 3.98 38.70
C LEU A 237 18.86 3.92 37.42
N LYS A 238 19.47 3.56 36.27
CA LYS A 238 18.70 3.39 35.03
C LYS A 238 17.71 2.22 35.10
N THR A 239 18.06 1.12 35.79
CA THR A 239 17.17 -0.01 35.97
C THR A 239 15.92 0.42 36.76
N VAL A 240 16.10 1.16 37.81
CA VAL A 240 14.97 1.70 38.60
C VAL A 240 14.12 2.62 37.72
N GLY A 241 14.72 3.62 37.09
CA GLY A 241 13.97 4.58 36.27
C GLY A 241 13.30 4.00 35.00
N LEU A 242 13.66 2.78 34.59
CA LEU A 242 12.98 2.09 33.46
C LEU A 242 11.88 1.14 33.93
N LEU A 243 11.92 0.70 35.20
CA LEU A 243 10.98 -0.29 35.72
C LEU A 243 9.93 0.33 36.65
N THR A 244 10.04 1.63 36.95
CA THR A 244 9.06 2.42 37.73
C THR A 244 8.40 3.48 36.84
#